data_fd26b1090b6ad7bdbf524ee6cf6aef15
#
_entry.id   fd26b1090b6ad7bdbf524ee6cf6aef15
#
_cell.length_a   1.000
_cell.length_b   1.000
_cell.length_c   1.000
_cell.angle_alpha   90.00
_cell.angle_beta   90.00
_cell.angle_gamma   90.00
#
_symmetry.space_group_name_H-M   'P 1'
#
loop_
_entity.id
_entity.type
_entity.pdbx_description
1 polymer ?
#
loop_
_entity_poly.entity_id
_entity_poly.type
_entity_poly.pdbx_seq_one_letter_code
_entity_poly.pdbx_strand_id
1 'polypeptide(L)'
;ARFGVTSNCIGPFAWCRMTSSIPVKSDEDKERVDRLKSMGAEKIAPVVIALASDQAHDITGQIFCVRRNEVVLMSQSRPLRAMQRNDGWTPTTVLEHAFPAMKPSMYPLDRSQDIFNWDPV
;
A
#
# COMPACT_ATOMS: atom_id res chain seq x y z
N ALA A 1 -3.92 -1.88 23.60
CA ALA A 1 -3.45 -0.49 23.61
C ALA A 1 -3.57 0.11 25.02
N ARG A 2 -2.56 0.84 25.50
CA ARG A 2 -2.47 1.36 26.88
C ARG A 2 -3.62 2.32 27.25
N PHE A 3 -4.23 2.98 26.26
CA PHE A 3 -5.25 4.01 26.46
C PHE A 3 -6.58 3.72 25.73
N GLY A 4 -6.79 2.51 25.24
CA GLY A 4 -8.00 2.16 24.49
C GLY A 4 -8.13 2.88 23.13
N VAL A 5 -7.04 3.48 22.62
CA VAL A 5 -7.03 4.18 21.33
C VAL A 5 -6.48 3.25 20.26
N THR A 6 -7.19 3.13 19.15
CA THR A 6 -6.74 2.47 17.94
C THR A 6 -6.29 3.50 16.90
N SER A 7 -5.32 3.14 16.06
CA SER A 7 -4.84 3.96 14.95
C SER A 7 -4.54 3.06 13.77
N ASN A 8 -5.25 3.26 12.66
CA ASN A 8 -5.08 2.51 11.43
C ASN A 8 -4.98 3.48 10.24
N CYS A 9 -4.37 3.02 9.15
CA CYS A 9 -4.27 3.78 7.91
C CYS A 9 -5.19 3.19 6.85
N ILE A 10 -5.83 4.06 6.06
CA ILE A 10 -6.58 3.68 4.86
C ILE A 10 -5.84 4.20 3.63
N GLY A 11 -5.54 3.31 2.69
CA GLY A 11 -5.07 3.61 1.34
C GLY A 11 -6.22 3.50 0.34
N PRO A 12 -6.94 4.61 0.05
CA PRO A 12 -8.12 4.56 -0.79
C PRO A 12 -7.75 4.56 -2.27
N PHE A 13 -8.38 3.68 -3.04
CA PHE A 13 -8.41 3.74 -4.50
C PHE A 13 -9.80 4.15 -4.94
N ALA A 14 -9.98 5.43 -5.24
CA ALA A 14 -11.29 5.96 -5.59
C ALA A 14 -11.23 6.89 -6.79
N TRP A 15 -12.31 6.89 -7.58
CA TRP A 15 -12.51 7.87 -8.63
C TRP A 15 -12.73 9.24 -8.01
N CYS A 16 -11.96 10.22 -8.45
CA CYS A 16 -12.04 11.60 -7.96
C CYS A 16 -11.69 12.59 -9.08
N ARG A 17 -11.74 13.88 -8.80
CA ARG A 17 -11.37 14.93 -9.75
C ARG A 17 -9.97 14.78 -10.33
N MET A 18 -9.00 14.30 -9.53
CA MET A 18 -7.64 14.06 -10.03
C MET A 18 -7.61 12.92 -11.05
N THR A 19 -8.31 11.82 -10.78
CA THR A 19 -8.37 10.69 -11.71
C THR A 19 -9.23 11.01 -12.95
N SER A 20 -10.17 11.93 -12.85
CA SER A 20 -10.99 12.39 -14.00
C SER A 20 -10.20 13.20 -15.03
N SER A 21 -9.00 13.68 -14.69
CA SER A 21 -8.09 14.38 -15.62
C SER A 21 -7.23 13.44 -16.48
N ILE A 22 -7.37 12.12 -16.33
CA ILE A 22 -6.66 11.13 -17.15
C ILE A 22 -7.09 11.32 -18.61
N PRO A 23 -6.16 11.62 -19.54
CA PRO A 23 -6.50 11.82 -20.93
C PRO A 23 -6.95 10.51 -21.58
N VAL A 24 -8.08 10.53 -22.26
CA VAL A 24 -8.59 9.41 -23.05
C VAL A 24 -8.16 9.62 -24.49
N LYS A 25 -7.28 8.76 -24.99
CA LYS A 25 -6.72 8.86 -26.33
C LYS A 25 -7.10 7.68 -27.25
N SER A 26 -7.65 6.62 -26.68
CA SER A 26 -8.07 5.41 -27.40
C SER A 26 -9.37 4.86 -26.82
N ASP A 27 -10.01 3.93 -27.51
CA ASP A 27 -11.18 3.21 -27.03
C ASP A 27 -10.82 2.34 -25.80
N GLU A 28 -9.64 1.77 -25.74
CA GLU A 28 -9.12 1.02 -24.58
C GLU A 28 -8.98 1.93 -23.35
N ASP A 29 -8.49 3.16 -23.53
CA ASP A 29 -8.43 4.15 -22.45
C ASP A 29 -9.82 4.49 -21.94
N LYS A 30 -10.81 4.60 -22.83
CA LYS A 30 -12.19 4.88 -22.46
C LYS A 30 -12.79 3.77 -21.61
N GLU A 31 -12.66 2.52 -22.03
CA GLU A 31 -13.10 1.37 -21.26
C GLU A 31 -12.44 1.29 -19.88
N ARG A 32 -11.13 1.55 -19.83
CA ARG A 32 -10.37 1.63 -18.57
C ARG A 32 -10.91 2.73 -17.65
N VAL A 33 -11.12 3.92 -18.18
CA VAL A 33 -11.68 5.05 -17.42
C VAL A 33 -13.10 4.74 -16.94
N ASP A 34 -13.93 4.10 -17.74
CA ASP A 34 -15.28 3.72 -17.32
C ASP A 34 -15.27 2.67 -16.21
N ARG A 35 -14.31 1.73 -16.22
CA ARG A 35 -14.08 0.82 -15.09
C ARG A 35 -13.63 1.59 -13.84
N LEU A 36 -12.72 2.54 -13.97
CA LEU A 36 -12.24 3.36 -12.85
C LEU A 36 -13.35 4.20 -12.21
N LYS A 37 -14.33 4.67 -12.97
CA LYS A 37 -15.50 5.40 -12.45
C LYS A 37 -16.35 4.56 -11.49
N SER A 38 -16.33 3.23 -11.61
CA SER A 38 -17.04 2.33 -10.69
C SER A 38 -16.40 2.23 -9.30
N MET A 39 -15.19 2.78 -9.13
CA MET A 39 -14.51 2.88 -7.84
C MET A 39 -14.92 4.18 -7.13
N GLY A 40 -16.19 4.31 -6.81
CA GLY A 40 -16.71 5.48 -6.10
C GLY A 40 -16.14 5.60 -4.67
N ALA A 41 -16.05 6.84 -4.19
CA ALA A 41 -15.52 7.11 -2.84
C ALA A 41 -16.40 6.51 -1.73
N GLU A 42 -17.67 6.28 -1.99
CA GLU A 42 -18.62 5.63 -1.06
C GLU A 42 -18.22 4.18 -0.73
N LYS A 43 -17.41 3.53 -1.56
CA LYS A 43 -16.88 2.18 -1.32
C LYS A 43 -15.85 2.13 -0.19
N ILE A 44 -15.26 3.26 0.16
CA ILE A 44 -14.27 3.36 1.23
C ILE A 44 -14.95 3.43 2.61
N ALA A 45 -16.09 4.09 2.69
CA ALA A 45 -16.79 4.38 3.94
C ALA A 45 -17.08 3.15 4.83
N PRO A 46 -17.53 2.00 4.29
CA PRO A 46 -17.81 0.82 5.13
C PRO A 46 -16.61 0.36 5.95
N VAL A 47 -15.40 0.37 5.38
CA VAL A 47 -14.18 -0.04 6.10
C VAL A 47 -13.82 0.97 7.18
N VAL A 48 -13.95 2.27 6.90
CA VAL A 48 -13.71 3.33 7.89
C VAL A 48 -14.68 3.21 9.07
N ILE A 49 -15.97 3.03 8.79
CA ILE A 49 -17.00 2.88 9.83
C ILE A 49 -16.77 1.62 10.67
N ALA A 50 -16.43 0.50 10.02
CA ALA A 50 -16.11 -0.74 10.72
C ALA A 50 -14.92 -0.57 11.68
N LEU A 51 -13.83 0.08 11.22
CA LEU A 51 -12.66 0.36 12.06
C LEU A 51 -12.93 1.36 13.18
N ALA A 52 -13.95 2.22 13.05
CA ALA A 52 -14.36 3.16 14.08
C ALA A 52 -15.36 2.56 15.09
N SER A 53 -15.81 1.32 14.88
CA SER A 53 -16.76 0.66 15.78
C SER A 53 -16.06 0.00 16.98
N ASP A 54 -16.80 -0.21 18.05
CA ASP A 54 -16.32 -0.93 19.24
C ASP A 54 -15.92 -2.39 18.92
N GLN A 55 -16.47 -2.97 17.86
CA GLN A 55 -16.14 -4.34 17.43
C GLN A 55 -14.72 -4.46 16.88
N ALA A 56 -14.10 -3.34 16.46
CA ALA A 56 -12.74 -3.29 15.97
C ALA A 56 -11.71 -2.79 17.00
N HIS A 57 -12.03 -2.84 18.29
CA HIS A 57 -11.20 -2.31 19.39
C HIS A 57 -9.80 -2.94 19.49
N ASP A 58 -9.62 -4.14 18.97
CA ASP A 58 -8.36 -4.89 18.91
C ASP A 58 -7.59 -4.70 17.60
N ILE A 59 -8.19 -4.03 16.60
CA ILE A 59 -7.56 -3.74 15.31
C ILE A 59 -6.84 -2.39 15.38
N THR A 60 -5.51 -2.43 15.45
CA THR A 60 -4.69 -1.22 15.53
C THR A 60 -3.34 -1.40 14.83
N GLY A 61 -2.76 -0.30 14.34
CA GLY A 61 -1.46 -0.28 13.66
C GLY A 61 -1.48 -0.92 12.28
N GLN A 62 -2.63 -1.07 11.66
CA GLN A 62 -2.77 -1.73 10.37
C GLN A 62 -2.90 -0.73 9.23
N ILE A 63 -2.61 -1.18 8.01
CA ILE A 63 -2.77 -0.43 6.76
C ILE A 63 -3.71 -1.23 5.88
N PHE A 64 -4.87 -0.65 5.57
CA PHE A 64 -5.86 -1.25 4.68
C PHE A 64 -5.93 -0.47 3.37
N CYS A 65 -5.76 -1.15 2.24
CA CYS A 65 -6.12 -0.57 0.95
C CYS A 65 -7.54 -1.00 0.59
N VAL A 66 -8.34 -0.04 0.11
CA VAL A 66 -9.72 -0.29 -0.31
C VAL A 66 -9.85 0.10 -1.77
N ARG A 67 -10.24 -0.87 -2.59
CA ARG A 67 -10.36 -0.72 -4.03
C ARG A 67 -11.67 -1.33 -4.52
N ARG A 68 -12.67 -0.50 -4.79
CA ARG A 68 -14.03 -0.92 -5.15
C ARG A 68 -14.63 -1.86 -4.08
N ASN A 69 -14.70 -3.15 -4.36
CA ASN A 69 -15.23 -4.17 -3.46
C ASN A 69 -14.14 -5.00 -2.75
N GLU A 70 -12.87 -4.62 -2.93
CA GLU A 70 -11.73 -5.30 -2.33
C GLU A 70 -11.24 -4.54 -1.10
N VAL A 71 -10.94 -5.28 -0.05
CA VAL A 71 -10.24 -4.80 1.13
C VAL A 71 -8.95 -5.59 1.24
N VAL A 72 -7.83 -4.92 1.18
CA VAL A 72 -6.50 -5.51 1.18
C VAL A 72 -5.75 -5.08 2.43
N LEU A 73 -5.27 -6.04 3.21
CA LEU A 73 -4.38 -5.80 4.33
C LEU A 73 -2.94 -5.74 3.80
N MET A 74 -2.26 -4.62 4.05
CA MET A 74 -0.87 -4.44 3.67
C MET A 74 0.07 -5.02 4.72
N SER A 75 1.18 -5.58 4.26
CA SER A 75 2.24 -6.05 5.15
C SER A 75 2.91 -4.89 5.88
N GLN A 76 3.32 -5.11 7.10
CA GLN A 76 4.12 -4.17 7.89
C GLN A 76 5.59 -4.32 7.54
N SER A 77 6.32 -3.19 7.57
CA SER A 77 7.78 -3.22 7.42
C SER A 77 8.41 -3.95 8.61
N ARG A 78 9.26 -4.92 8.33
CA ARG A 78 10.04 -5.68 9.30
C ARG A 78 11.50 -5.76 8.83
N PRO A 79 12.48 -5.82 9.75
CA PRO A 79 13.85 -6.11 9.35
C PRO A 79 13.91 -7.45 8.61
N LEU A 80 14.44 -7.45 7.39
CA LEU A 80 14.64 -8.66 6.60
C LEU A 80 16.02 -9.25 6.81
N ARG A 81 17.03 -8.38 6.94
CA ARG A 81 18.43 -8.75 7.14
C ARG A 81 19.10 -7.74 8.06
N ALA A 82 20.06 -8.24 8.84
CA ALA A 82 20.96 -7.42 9.62
C ALA A 82 22.41 -7.86 9.32
N MET A 83 23.32 -6.90 9.34
CA MET A 83 24.75 -7.16 9.26
C MET A 83 25.46 -6.35 10.33
N GLN A 84 26.49 -6.95 10.91
CA GLN A 84 27.33 -6.33 11.92
C GLN A 84 28.79 -6.38 11.48
N ARG A 85 29.54 -5.36 11.85
CA ARG A 85 31.00 -5.30 11.68
C ARG A 85 31.60 -4.74 12.96
N ASN A 86 32.54 -5.47 13.55
CA ASN A 86 33.13 -5.11 14.85
C ASN A 86 33.88 -3.76 14.81
N ASP A 87 34.57 -3.48 13.70
CA ASP A 87 35.36 -2.27 13.51
C ASP A 87 34.51 -1.06 13.01
N GLY A 88 33.18 -1.22 12.94
CA GLY A 88 32.28 -0.24 12.36
C GLY A 88 32.27 -0.24 10.83
N TRP A 89 31.41 0.60 10.25
CA TRP A 89 31.23 0.70 8.81
C TRP A 89 31.84 1.99 8.27
N THR A 90 32.50 1.91 7.13
CA THR A 90 32.86 3.05 6.28
C THR A 90 32.02 3.05 5.02
N PRO A 91 31.91 4.15 4.26
CA PRO A 91 31.19 4.16 2.99
C PRO A 91 31.67 3.07 2.04
N THR A 92 32.97 2.85 1.94
CA THR A 92 33.60 1.80 1.11
C THR A 92 33.13 0.42 1.53
N THR A 93 33.23 0.08 2.81
CA THR A 93 32.86 -1.26 3.28
C THR A 93 31.36 -1.52 3.22
N VAL A 94 30.51 -0.49 3.31
CA VAL A 94 29.07 -0.61 3.07
C VAL A 94 28.80 -0.99 1.60
N LEU A 95 29.48 -0.31 0.65
CA LEU A 95 29.32 -0.58 -0.78
C LEU A 95 29.86 -1.96 -1.18
N GLU A 96 30.97 -2.38 -0.57
CA GLU A 96 31.65 -3.65 -0.92
C GLU A 96 31.03 -4.88 -0.26
N HIS A 97 30.42 -4.73 0.91
CA HIS A 97 29.97 -5.88 1.70
C HIS A 97 28.47 -5.82 2.05
N ALA A 98 28.00 -4.72 2.67
CA ALA A 98 26.63 -4.69 3.19
C ALA A 98 25.59 -4.68 2.06
N PHE A 99 25.73 -3.78 1.10
CA PHE A 99 24.76 -3.69 0.00
C PHE A 99 24.73 -4.91 -0.91
N PRO A 100 25.85 -5.49 -1.35
CA PRO A 100 25.82 -6.74 -2.12
C PRO A 100 25.14 -7.89 -1.39
N ALA A 101 25.38 -8.02 -0.09
CA ALA A 101 24.74 -9.06 0.71
C ALA A 101 23.23 -8.84 0.91
N MET A 102 22.77 -7.57 0.97
CA MET A 102 21.36 -7.23 1.13
C MET A 102 20.59 -7.20 -0.20
N LYS A 103 21.28 -6.95 -1.31
CA LYS A 103 20.68 -6.75 -2.64
C LYS A 103 19.66 -7.83 -3.05
N PRO A 104 19.88 -9.14 -2.80
CA PRO A 104 18.89 -10.17 -3.14
C PRO A 104 17.57 -10.08 -2.37
N SER A 105 17.53 -9.31 -1.28
CA SER A 105 16.35 -9.12 -0.43
C SER A 105 15.76 -7.72 -0.55
N MET A 106 16.30 -6.87 -1.42
CA MET A 106 15.74 -5.53 -1.67
C MET A 106 14.48 -5.66 -2.50
N TYR A 107 13.48 -4.84 -2.15
CA TYR A 107 12.25 -4.74 -2.96
C TYR A 107 12.54 -4.02 -4.28
N PRO A 108 11.97 -4.48 -5.38
CA PRO A 108 11.98 -3.72 -6.64
C PRO A 108 11.15 -2.45 -6.50
N LEU A 109 11.35 -1.51 -7.43
CA LEU A 109 10.54 -0.29 -7.53
C LEU A 109 9.25 -0.59 -8.32
N ASP A 110 8.35 -1.33 -7.67
CA ASP A 110 7.08 -1.69 -8.27
C ASP A 110 6.10 -0.50 -8.27
N ARG A 111 5.34 -0.38 -9.34
CA ARG A 111 4.18 0.52 -9.41
C ARG A 111 2.96 -0.17 -8.81
N SER A 112 1.93 0.58 -8.50
CA SER A 112 0.65 0.01 -8.04
C SER A 112 0.10 -1.05 -8.99
N GLN A 113 0.32 -0.93 -10.30
CA GLN A 113 -0.10 -1.90 -11.30
C GLN A 113 0.67 -3.22 -11.24
N ASP A 114 1.92 -3.18 -10.77
CA ASP A 114 2.78 -4.36 -10.66
C ASP A 114 2.43 -5.15 -9.40
N ILE A 115 1.94 -4.47 -8.36
CA ILE A 115 1.48 -5.07 -7.09
C ILE A 115 0.02 -5.54 -7.21
N PHE A 116 -0.87 -4.69 -7.75
CA PHE A 116 -2.27 -4.99 -8.00
C PHE A 116 -2.46 -5.28 -9.50
N ASN A 117 -2.01 -6.45 -9.95
CA ASN A 117 -1.99 -6.87 -11.35
C ASN A 117 -3.32 -7.46 -11.83
N TRP A 118 -4.39 -7.26 -11.09
CA TRP A 118 -5.75 -7.69 -11.42
C TRP A 118 -6.72 -6.50 -11.39
N ASP A 119 -7.77 -6.58 -12.19
CA ASP A 119 -8.85 -5.59 -12.15
C ASP A 119 -9.69 -5.75 -10.87
N PRO A 120 -10.10 -4.66 -10.22
CA PRO A 120 -11.02 -4.70 -9.08
C PRO A 120 -12.41 -5.19 -9.53
N VAL A 121 -12.97 -6.15 -8.85
CA VAL A 121 -14.30 -6.72 -9.13
C VAL A 121 -15.36 -6.22 -8.19
#